data_789a4c3ad4a34064c8268ce8a45478ac
#
_entry.id   789a4c3ad4a34064c8268ce8a45478ac
#
_cell.length_a   1.000
_cell.length_b   1.000
_cell.length_c   1.000
_cell.angle_alpha   90.00
_cell.angle_beta   90.00
_cell.angle_gamma   90.00
#
_symmetry.space_group_name_H-M   'P 1'
#
loop_
_entity.id
_entity.type
_entity.pdbx_description
1 polymer ?
#
loop_
_entity_poly.entity_id
_entity_poly.type
_entity_poly.pdbx_seq_one_letter_code
_entity_poly.pdbx_strand_id
1 'polypeptide(L)'
;MPPKLDLQVRLTSFTQEMQRRGMEPGVVMLLTETVPAGETVAAALELEADSEVHHLRRLLTANAIPMAIEENWIPAALLPDLLRTSPNFSVYAELTQAGMAPEWGEDMIEAHAATAQEAALLSVQEDAPTLDITRRTFHEHCAIDYSRTLFRADRYTLWVPVAAPKPAFRPSRPRP
;
A
#
# COMPACT_ATOMS: atom_id res chain seq x y z
N MET A 1 -26.70 2.71 -3.71
CA MET A 1 -25.39 2.04 -3.74
C MET A 1 -24.33 3.14 -3.54
N PRO A 2 -23.50 3.13 -2.49
CA PRO A 2 -22.48 4.16 -2.36
C PRO A 2 -21.50 4.06 -3.54
N PRO A 3 -20.95 5.18 -4.02
CA PRO A 3 -20.04 5.18 -5.16
C PRO A 3 -18.81 4.32 -4.87
N LYS A 4 -18.41 3.50 -5.86
CA LYS A 4 -17.14 2.78 -5.80
C LYS A 4 -15.98 3.77 -5.87
N LEU A 5 -14.92 3.47 -5.12
CA LEU A 5 -13.69 4.27 -5.17
C LEU A 5 -12.91 3.92 -6.44
N ASP A 6 -12.83 4.85 -7.39
CA ASP A 6 -11.94 4.74 -8.54
C ASP A 6 -10.55 5.22 -8.13
N LEU A 7 -9.60 4.32 -7.94
CA LEU A 7 -8.22 4.68 -7.67
C LEU A 7 -7.44 4.73 -8.99
N GLN A 8 -6.95 5.89 -9.31
CA GLN A 8 -5.87 5.99 -10.28
C GLN A 8 -4.62 5.37 -9.65
N VAL A 9 -3.83 4.64 -10.46
CA VAL A 9 -2.52 4.14 -10.04
C VAL A 9 -1.62 5.34 -9.77
N ARG A 10 -1.68 5.83 -8.54
CA ARG A 10 -0.87 6.94 -8.04
C ARG A 10 -0.27 6.52 -6.70
N LEU A 11 0.94 6.98 -6.47
CA LEU A 11 1.62 6.79 -5.20
C LEU A 11 1.04 7.78 -4.16
N THR A 12 -0.18 7.49 -3.68
CA THR A 12 -0.87 8.29 -2.66
C THR A 12 -1.21 7.40 -1.48
N SER A 13 -1.19 7.95 -0.27
CA SER A 13 -1.68 7.23 0.90
C SER A 13 -3.20 7.13 0.88
N PHE A 14 -3.75 6.11 1.55
CA PHE A 14 -5.19 5.97 1.75
C PHE A 14 -5.81 7.24 2.36
N THR A 15 -5.17 7.81 3.36
CA THR A 15 -5.61 9.04 4.03
C THR A 15 -5.79 10.20 3.04
N GLN A 16 -4.76 10.47 2.22
CA GLN A 16 -4.81 11.53 1.21
C GLN A 16 -5.91 11.29 0.18
N GLU A 17 -6.08 10.04 -0.25
CA GLU A 17 -7.10 9.69 -1.22
C GLU A 17 -8.52 9.87 -0.66
N MET A 18 -8.78 9.48 0.58
CA MET A 18 -10.08 9.67 1.22
C MET A 18 -10.39 11.15 1.42
N GLN A 19 -9.44 11.94 1.90
CA GLN A 19 -9.60 13.39 2.07
C GLN A 19 -9.90 14.09 0.74
N ARG A 20 -9.20 13.72 -0.33
CA ARG A 20 -9.44 14.26 -1.68
C ARG A 20 -10.85 13.98 -2.20
N ARG A 21 -11.47 12.89 -1.74
CA ARG A 21 -12.85 12.49 -2.07
C ARG A 21 -13.89 13.07 -1.10
N GLY A 22 -13.48 13.90 -0.14
CA GLY A 22 -14.37 14.47 0.87
C GLY A 22 -14.86 13.45 1.89
N MET A 23 -14.16 12.34 2.07
CA MET A 23 -14.44 11.32 3.08
C MET A 23 -13.50 11.48 4.27
N GLU A 24 -13.99 11.13 5.45
CA GLU A 24 -13.21 11.11 6.68
C GLU A 24 -12.43 9.78 6.79
N PRO A 25 -11.09 9.79 6.65
CA PRO A 25 -10.28 8.60 6.83
C PRO A 25 -10.17 8.25 8.30
N GLY A 26 -10.22 6.95 8.61
CA GLY A 26 -9.96 6.43 9.95
C GLY A 26 -9.04 5.22 9.89
N VAL A 27 -8.32 5.01 10.99
CA VAL A 27 -7.38 3.90 11.16
C VAL A 27 -7.64 3.24 12.49
N VAL A 28 -7.79 1.92 12.49
CA VAL A 28 -7.77 1.10 13.70
C VAL A 28 -6.52 0.25 13.67
N MET A 29 -5.61 0.46 14.63
CA MET A 29 -4.40 -0.34 14.75
C MET A 29 -4.75 -1.74 15.26
N LEU A 30 -4.40 -2.77 14.49
CA LEU A 30 -4.64 -4.18 14.83
C LEU A 30 -3.38 -4.85 15.37
N LEU A 31 -2.20 -4.45 14.85
CA LEU A 31 -0.90 -4.95 15.27
C LEU A 31 0.16 -3.87 15.06
N THR A 32 1.12 -3.81 15.95
CA THR A 32 2.32 -2.98 15.84
C THR A 32 3.45 -3.65 16.61
N GLU A 33 4.53 -3.96 15.90
CA GLU A 33 5.69 -4.65 16.46
C GLU A 33 6.95 -4.35 15.66
N THR A 34 8.12 -4.64 16.24
CA THR A 34 9.39 -4.67 15.51
C THR A 34 9.90 -6.10 15.53
N VAL A 35 10.15 -6.65 14.35
CA VAL A 35 10.53 -8.05 14.15
C VAL A 35 11.61 -8.17 13.10
N PRO A 36 12.36 -9.29 13.06
CA PRO A 36 13.21 -9.61 11.93
C PRO A 36 12.39 -9.73 10.63
N ALA A 37 12.92 -9.24 9.51
CA ALA A 37 12.22 -9.21 8.24
C ALA A 37 11.82 -10.62 7.74
N GLY A 38 12.65 -11.62 8.00
CA GLY A 38 12.47 -12.95 7.41
C GLY A 38 12.73 -12.93 5.89
N GLU A 39 12.71 -14.08 5.25
CA GLU A 39 13.11 -14.22 3.84
C GLU A 39 12.27 -13.40 2.87
N THR A 40 10.94 -13.46 3.01
CA THR A 40 10.01 -12.82 2.07
C THR A 40 10.08 -11.30 2.14
N VAL A 41 10.01 -10.73 3.34
CA VAL A 41 10.04 -9.27 3.54
C VAL A 41 11.44 -8.73 3.24
N ALA A 42 12.48 -9.44 3.65
CA ALA A 42 13.87 -9.07 3.36
C ALA A 42 14.14 -9.02 1.85
N ALA A 43 13.67 -10.01 1.09
CA ALA A 43 13.79 -10.00 -0.37
C ALA A 43 13.01 -8.83 -1.01
N ALA A 44 11.84 -8.49 -0.50
CA ALA A 44 11.04 -7.37 -1.00
C ALA A 44 11.66 -6.00 -0.69
N LEU A 45 12.30 -5.85 0.47
CA LEU A 45 12.94 -4.61 0.94
C LEU A 45 14.44 -4.54 0.64
N GLU A 46 15.00 -5.57 -0.01
CA GLU A 46 16.45 -5.66 -0.33
C GLU A 46 17.33 -5.58 0.94
N LEU A 47 16.90 -6.30 2.00
CA LEU A 47 17.54 -6.37 3.31
C LEU A 47 18.08 -7.79 3.57
N GLU A 48 18.89 -7.92 4.64
CA GLU A 48 19.20 -9.23 5.22
C GLU A 48 18.00 -9.75 6.03
N ALA A 49 17.85 -11.07 6.12
CA ALA A 49 16.68 -11.70 6.76
C ALA A 49 16.52 -11.41 8.27
N ASP A 50 17.61 -11.08 8.94
CA ASP A 50 17.66 -10.69 10.35
C ASP A 50 17.55 -9.17 10.60
N SER A 51 17.46 -8.36 9.53
CA SER A 51 17.24 -6.92 9.64
C SER A 51 15.91 -6.63 10.32
N GLU A 52 15.89 -5.67 11.24
CA GLU A 52 14.67 -5.27 11.92
C GLU A 52 13.75 -4.45 11.02
N VAL A 53 12.46 -4.80 11.03
CA VAL A 53 11.39 -4.06 10.36
C VAL A 53 10.27 -3.77 11.35
N HIS A 54 9.64 -2.61 11.22
CA HIS A 54 8.36 -2.35 11.84
C HIS A 54 7.27 -3.03 11.02
N HIS A 55 6.51 -3.91 11.66
CA HIS A 55 5.33 -4.56 11.10
C HIS A 55 4.08 -3.93 11.70
N LEU A 56 3.25 -3.38 10.84
CA LEU A 56 1.98 -2.76 11.19
C LEU A 56 0.85 -3.51 10.50
N ARG A 57 -0.24 -3.78 11.21
CA ARG A 57 -1.50 -4.22 10.61
C ARG A 57 -2.61 -3.29 11.03
N ARG A 58 -3.35 -2.76 10.06
CA ARG A 58 -4.34 -1.71 10.27
C ARG A 58 -5.64 -2.00 9.54
N LEU A 59 -6.77 -1.68 10.18
CA LEU A 59 -8.05 -1.59 9.49
C LEU A 59 -8.25 -0.13 9.07
N LEU A 60 -8.39 0.09 7.77
CA LEU A 60 -8.62 1.41 7.18
C LEU A 60 -10.11 1.61 6.97
N THR A 61 -10.61 2.77 7.39
CA THR A 61 -12.04 3.12 7.26
C THR A 61 -12.22 4.44 6.52
N ALA A 62 -13.37 4.60 5.86
CA ALA A 62 -13.82 5.86 5.31
C ALA A 62 -15.23 6.15 5.82
N ASN A 63 -15.43 7.31 6.46
CA ASN A 63 -16.68 7.65 7.17
C ASN A 63 -17.11 6.52 8.13
N ALA A 64 -16.17 6.00 8.92
CA ALA A 64 -16.31 4.88 9.85
C ALA A 64 -16.69 3.53 9.21
N ILE A 65 -16.71 3.41 7.90
CA ILE A 65 -16.99 2.16 7.19
C ILE A 65 -15.69 1.44 6.86
N PRO A 66 -15.51 0.13 7.20
CA PRO A 66 -14.35 -0.64 6.80
C PRO A 66 -14.16 -0.67 5.29
N MET A 67 -12.95 -0.36 4.83
CA MET A 67 -12.57 -0.29 3.42
C MET A 67 -11.49 -1.28 3.05
N ALA A 68 -10.48 -1.42 3.90
CA ALA A 68 -9.34 -2.29 3.64
C ALA A 68 -8.64 -2.74 4.94
N ILE A 69 -7.94 -3.87 4.85
CA ILE A 69 -6.94 -4.30 5.83
C ILE A 69 -5.59 -4.04 5.17
N GLU A 70 -4.72 -3.31 5.86
CA GLU A 70 -3.39 -2.98 5.35
C GLU A 70 -2.32 -3.51 6.29
N GLU A 71 -1.30 -4.14 5.72
CA GLU A 71 -0.08 -4.52 6.40
C GLU A 71 1.10 -3.78 5.76
N ASN A 72 1.99 -3.24 6.61
CA ASN A 72 3.21 -2.58 6.17
C ASN A 72 4.42 -3.18 6.89
N TRP A 73 5.50 -3.34 6.17
CA TRP A 73 6.83 -3.65 6.69
C TRP A 73 7.78 -2.54 6.26
N ILE A 74 8.30 -1.81 7.24
CA ILE A 74 9.16 -0.64 7.03
C ILE A 74 10.50 -0.93 7.71
N PRO A 75 11.66 -0.76 7.04
CA PRO A 75 12.96 -0.90 7.68
C PRO A 75 13.04 -0.03 8.94
N ALA A 76 13.27 -0.64 10.12
CA ALA A 76 13.24 0.07 11.39
C ALA A 76 14.32 1.19 11.46
N ALA A 77 15.42 1.02 10.75
CA ALA A 77 16.46 2.02 10.64
C ALA A 77 16.03 3.34 9.97
N LEU A 78 15.00 3.30 9.10
CA LEU A 78 14.49 4.50 8.43
C LEU A 78 13.59 5.34 9.35
N LEU A 79 12.84 4.69 10.23
CA LEU A 79 11.87 5.33 11.13
C LEU A 79 12.00 4.79 12.57
N PRO A 80 13.11 5.03 13.28
CA PRO A 80 13.37 4.40 14.58
C PRO A 80 12.28 4.63 15.64
N ASP A 81 11.58 5.76 15.56
CA ASP A 81 10.55 6.17 16.52
C ASP A 81 9.11 5.95 16.01
N LEU A 82 8.92 5.25 14.87
CA LEU A 82 7.61 5.07 14.24
C LEU A 82 6.54 4.54 15.22
N LEU A 83 6.89 3.56 16.03
CA LEU A 83 5.95 2.92 16.96
C LEU A 83 5.57 3.78 18.17
N ARG A 84 6.23 4.94 18.34
CA ARG A 84 5.93 5.93 19.39
C ARG A 84 4.96 7.02 18.92
N THR A 85 4.67 7.07 17.62
CA THR A 85 3.76 8.07 17.05
C THR A 85 2.30 7.74 17.37
N SER A 86 1.40 8.72 17.13
CA SER A 86 -0.04 8.49 17.27
C SER A 86 -0.51 7.38 16.33
N PRO A 87 -1.44 6.49 16.72
CA PRO A 87 -1.90 5.38 15.87
C PRO A 87 -2.53 5.81 14.54
N ASN A 88 -2.95 7.07 14.41
CA ASN A 88 -3.59 7.61 13.19
C ASN A 88 -2.59 8.29 12.26
N PHE A 89 -1.38 7.77 12.13
CA PHE A 89 -0.38 8.34 11.22
C PHE A 89 -0.50 7.76 9.79
N SER A 90 0.02 8.51 8.82
CA SER A 90 0.24 8.03 7.46
C SER A 90 1.71 7.59 7.33
N VAL A 91 1.96 6.33 6.98
CA VAL A 91 3.32 5.81 6.74
C VAL A 91 4.08 6.70 5.75
N TYR A 92 3.43 7.11 4.67
CA TYR A 92 4.06 7.98 3.67
C TYR A 92 4.38 9.38 4.19
N ALA A 93 3.57 9.91 5.12
CA ALA A 93 3.88 11.18 5.76
C ALA A 93 5.11 11.07 6.66
N GLU A 94 5.22 10.01 7.46
CA GLU A 94 6.36 9.75 8.34
C GLU A 94 7.66 9.55 7.51
N LEU A 95 7.61 8.74 6.44
CA LEU A 95 8.72 8.57 5.52
C LEU A 95 9.15 9.91 4.89
N THR A 96 8.19 10.74 4.48
CA THR A 96 8.48 12.05 3.90
C THR A 96 9.15 12.98 4.91
N GLN A 97 8.69 12.99 6.17
CA GLN A 97 9.30 13.79 7.24
C GLN A 97 10.74 13.32 7.57
N ALA A 98 11.00 12.02 7.42
CA ALA A 98 12.34 11.45 7.58
C ALA A 98 13.26 11.70 6.34
N GLY A 99 12.79 12.43 5.32
CA GLY A 99 13.56 12.67 4.10
C GLY A 99 13.53 11.52 3.09
N MET A 100 12.68 10.51 3.32
CA MET A 100 12.51 9.32 2.47
C MET A 100 11.15 9.36 1.77
N ALA A 101 10.84 10.47 1.08
CA ALA A 101 9.56 10.62 0.38
C ALA A 101 9.36 9.52 -0.67
N PRO A 102 8.21 8.83 -0.69
CA PRO A 102 7.89 7.87 -1.73
C PRO A 102 7.92 8.51 -3.13
N GLU A 103 8.68 7.94 -4.06
CA GLU A 103 8.84 8.47 -5.43
C GLU A 103 8.19 7.59 -6.48
N TRP A 104 8.33 6.28 -6.35
CA TRP A 104 7.74 5.28 -7.23
C TRP A 104 7.46 3.97 -6.51
N GLY A 105 6.74 3.08 -7.15
CA GLY A 105 6.39 1.78 -6.59
C GLY A 105 5.92 0.79 -7.65
N GLU A 106 5.87 -0.47 -7.25
CA GLU A 106 5.41 -1.59 -8.05
C GLU A 106 4.23 -2.26 -7.35
N ASP A 107 3.13 -2.46 -8.05
CA ASP A 107 1.95 -3.14 -7.54
C ASP A 107 1.76 -4.50 -8.22
N MET A 108 1.60 -5.54 -7.40
CA MET A 108 1.02 -6.81 -7.82
C MET A 108 -0.41 -6.87 -7.31
N ILE A 109 -1.36 -7.14 -8.20
CA ILE A 109 -2.80 -7.07 -7.89
C ILE A 109 -3.43 -8.42 -8.21
N GLU A 110 -4.04 -9.03 -7.20
CA GLU A 110 -4.65 -10.33 -7.30
C GLU A 110 -6.09 -10.30 -6.76
N ALA A 111 -6.94 -11.20 -7.27
CA ALA A 111 -8.25 -11.45 -6.67
C ALA A 111 -8.08 -12.41 -5.49
N HIS A 112 -8.74 -12.10 -4.38
CA HIS A 112 -8.70 -12.90 -3.16
C HIS A 112 -10.11 -13.07 -2.60
N ALA A 113 -10.42 -14.26 -2.08
CA ALA A 113 -11.65 -14.53 -1.34
C ALA A 113 -11.39 -14.28 0.15
N ALA A 114 -12.16 -13.40 0.77
CA ALA A 114 -11.95 -13.02 2.16
C ALA A 114 -12.09 -14.25 3.09
N THR A 115 -11.08 -14.51 3.89
CA THR A 115 -11.17 -15.50 4.97
C THR A 115 -12.18 -15.06 6.02
N ALA A 116 -12.65 -15.97 6.88
CA ALA A 116 -13.59 -15.64 7.96
C ALA A 116 -13.09 -14.49 8.85
N GLN A 117 -11.78 -14.43 9.15
CA GLN A 117 -11.19 -13.37 9.95
C GLN A 117 -11.17 -12.02 9.20
N GLU A 118 -10.77 -12.01 7.93
CA GLU A 118 -10.76 -10.81 7.09
C GLU A 118 -12.19 -10.29 6.86
N ALA A 119 -13.14 -11.19 6.59
CA ALA A 119 -14.55 -10.88 6.43
C ALA A 119 -15.15 -10.20 7.66
N ALA A 120 -14.82 -10.71 8.86
CA ALA A 120 -15.25 -10.09 10.12
C ALA A 120 -14.71 -8.66 10.28
N LEU A 121 -13.42 -8.45 10.00
CA LEU A 121 -12.79 -7.11 10.06
C LEU A 121 -13.37 -6.15 9.02
N LEU A 122 -13.57 -6.62 7.79
CA LEU A 122 -14.11 -5.83 6.68
C LEU A 122 -15.63 -5.65 6.72
N SER A 123 -16.34 -6.32 7.64
CA SER A 123 -17.80 -6.33 7.71
C SER A 123 -18.44 -6.78 6.37
N VAL A 124 -17.94 -7.88 5.83
CA VAL A 124 -18.45 -8.56 4.64
C VAL A 124 -18.75 -10.03 4.96
N GLN A 125 -19.29 -10.77 4.01
CA GLN A 125 -19.46 -12.22 4.14
C GLN A 125 -18.11 -12.93 3.92
N GLU A 126 -17.94 -14.11 4.50
CA GLU A 126 -16.85 -15.03 4.16
C GLU A 126 -16.89 -15.31 2.66
N ASP A 127 -15.73 -15.51 2.05
CA ASP A 127 -15.55 -15.66 0.61
C ASP A 127 -15.96 -14.43 -0.24
N ALA A 128 -16.29 -13.29 0.39
CA ALA A 128 -16.53 -12.08 -0.37
C ALA A 128 -15.30 -11.71 -1.22
N PRO A 129 -15.47 -11.29 -2.47
CA PRO A 129 -14.34 -10.92 -3.32
C PRO A 129 -13.64 -9.66 -2.79
N THR A 130 -12.32 -9.72 -2.77
CA THR A 130 -11.44 -8.61 -2.42
C THR A 130 -10.36 -8.45 -3.48
N LEU A 131 -9.73 -7.28 -3.53
CA LEU A 131 -8.51 -7.04 -4.29
C LEU A 131 -7.35 -7.02 -3.32
N ASP A 132 -6.43 -7.94 -3.51
CA ASP A 132 -5.17 -8.04 -2.76
C ASP A 132 -4.09 -7.31 -3.54
N ILE A 133 -3.61 -6.20 -2.99
CA ILE A 133 -2.59 -5.37 -3.61
C ILE A 133 -1.32 -5.44 -2.77
N THR A 134 -0.30 -6.08 -3.32
CA THR A 134 1.05 -6.08 -2.74
C THR A 134 1.87 -5.01 -3.42
N ARG A 135 2.47 -4.11 -2.64
CA ARG A 135 3.26 -2.98 -3.14
C ARG A 135 4.67 -2.97 -2.58
N ARG A 136 5.63 -2.68 -3.43
CA ARG A 136 6.97 -2.23 -3.05
C ARG A 136 7.09 -0.74 -3.35
N THR A 137 7.49 0.05 -2.37
CA THR A 137 7.63 1.50 -2.51
C THR A 137 9.08 1.90 -2.36
N PHE A 138 9.52 2.85 -3.18
CA PHE A 138 10.91 3.25 -3.29
C PHE A 138 11.09 4.76 -3.14
N HIS A 139 12.22 5.12 -2.53
CA HIS A 139 12.83 6.44 -2.60
C HIS A 139 14.16 6.29 -3.33
N GLU A 140 14.34 6.96 -4.47
CA GLU A 140 15.46 6.71 -5.39
C GLU A 140 15.55 5.20 -5.74
N HIS A 141 16.61 4.54 -5.28
CA HIS A 141 16.85 3.11 -5.47
C HIS A 141 16.66 2.27 -4.19
N CYS A 142 16.22 2.89 -3.11
CA CYS A 142 16.03 2.25 -1.81
C CYS A 142 14.58 1.81 -1.63
N ALA A 143 14.34 0.53 -1.34
CA ALA A 143 13.03 0.04 -0.96
C ALA A 143 12.72 0.50 0.47
N ILE A 144 11.67 1.29 0.65
CA ILE A 144 11.33 1.97 1.92
C ILE A 144 10.08 1.44 2.60
N ASP A 145 9.23 0.76 1.87
CA ASP A 145 7.99 0.15 2.38
C ASP A 145 7.61 -1.04 1.50
N TYR A 146 7.29 -2.14 2.14
CA TYR A 146 6.62 -3.29 1.54
C TYR A 146 5.27 -3.41 2.20
N SER A 147 4.20 -3.40 1.41
CA SER A 147 2.84 -3.44 1.96
C SER A 147 1.95 -4.42 1.22
N ARG A 148 0.98 -4.95 1.95
CA ARG A 148 -0.13 -5.73 1.42
C ARG A 148 -1.43 -5.08 1.87
N THR A 149 -2.30 -4.74 0.93
CA THR A 149 -3.59 -4.11 1.23
C THR A 149 -4.73 -4.91 0.60
N LEU A 150 -5.60 -5.42 1.45
CA LEU A 150 -6.78 -6.18 1.05
C LEU A 150 -8.00 -5.25 1.01
N PHE A 151 -8.41 -4.83 -0.18
CA PHE A 151 -9.56 -3.94 -0.38
C PHE A 151 -10.85 -4.70 -0.61
N ARG A 152 -11.94 -4.21 -0.07
CA ARG A 152 -13.30 -4.67 -0.40
C ARG A 152 -13.61 -4.38 -1.87
N ALA A 153 -13.88 -5.41 -2.69
CA ALA A 153 -14.16 -5.23 -4.13
C ALA A 153 -15.53 -4.59 -4.40
N ASP A 154 -16.47 -4.62 -3.45
CA ASP A 154 -17.76 -3.93 -3.56
C ASP A 154 -17.63 -2.41 -3.40
N ARG A 155 -16.52 -1.91 -2.86
CA ARG A 155 -16.25 -0.49 -2.58
C ARG A 155 -15.02 0.06 -3.27
N TYR A 156 -14.23 -0.78 -3.90
CA TYR A 156 -12.98 -0.42 -4.53
C TYR A 156 -12.99 -0.77 -6.01
N THR A 157 -12.58 0.16 -6.85
CA THR A 157 -12.34 -0.06 -8.29
C THR A 157 -10.96 0.47 -8.62
N LEU A 158 -10.18 -0.36 -9.29
CA LEU A 158 -8.89 0.04 -9.81
C LEU A 158 -9.05 0.52 -11.26
N TRP A 159 -8.66 1.75 -11.53
CA TRP A 159 -8.63 2.31 -12.87
C TRP A 159 -7.17 2.48 -13.34
N VAL A 160 -6.78 1.73 -14.37
CA VAL A 160 -5.43 1.71 -14.90
C VAL A 160 -5.45 2.31 -16.30
N PRO A 161 -4.79 3.47 -16.53
CA PRO A 161 -4.64 3.99 -17.89
C PRO A 161 -3.73 3.08 -18.70
N VAL A 162 -4.19 2.70 -19.90
CA VAL A 162 -3.39 1.95 -20.86
C VAL A 162 -3.05 2.82 -22.05
N ALA A 163 -1.79 2.80 -22.47
CA ALA A 163 -1.32 3.52 -23.64
C ALA A 163 -0.68 2.53 -24.64
N ALA A 164 -0.80 2.82 -25.93
CA ALA A 164 -0.05 2.07 -26.93
C ALA A 164 1.47 2.24 -26.67
N PRO A 165 2.28 1.19 -26.87
CA PRO A 165 3.73 1.30 -26.77
C PRO A 165 4.20 2.39 -27.74
N LYS A 166 5.00 3.34 -27.26
CA LYS A 166 5.62 4.35 -28.14
C LYS A 166 6.43 3.59 -29.19
N PRO A 167 6.25 3.90 -30.51
CA PRO A 167 7.06 3.26 -31.51
C PRO A 167 8.53 3.54 -31.20
N ALA A 168 9.35 2.47 -31.19
CA ALA A 168 10.78 2.62 -30.99
C ALA A 168 11.30 3.59 -32.05
N PHE A 169 11.98 4.66 -31.63
CA PHE A 169 12.60 5.61 -32.54
C PHE A 169 13.64 4.82 -33.37
N ARG A 170 13.29 4.55 -34.63
CA ARG A 170 14.27 4.06 -35.62
C ARG A 170 15.01 5.30 -36.12
N PRO A 171 16.31 5.46 -35.83
CA PRO A 171 17.08 6.51 -36.45
C PRO A 171 16.98 6.33 -37.96
N SER A 172 16.54 7.36 -38.69
CA SER A 172 16.53 7.36 -40.14
C SER A 172 17.96 7.16 -40.62
N ARG A 173 18.18 6.08 -41.39
CA ARG A 173 19.48 5.92 -42.07
C ARG A 173 19.73 7.15 -42.93
N PRO A 174 20.93 7.77 -42.86
CA PRO A 174 21.27 8.79 -43.82
C PRO A 174 21.18 8.19 -45.23
N ARG A 175 20.47 8.90 -46.10
CA ARG A 175 20.45 8.53 -47.53
C ARG A 175 21.85 8.74 -48.11
N PRO A 176 22.32 7.85 -49.02
CA PRO A 176 23.59 7.95 -49.68
C PRO A 176 23.67 9.21 -50.57
#